data_52be16232245ce3f5048d70a1ba194de
#
_entry.id   52be16232245ce3f5048d70a1ba194de
#
_cell.length_a   1.000
_cell.length_b   1.000
_cell.length_c   1.000
_cell.angle_alpha   90.00
_cell.angle_beta   90.00
_cell.angle_gamma   90.00
#
_symmetry.space_group_name_H-M   'P 1'
#
loop_
_entity.id
_entity.type
_entity.pdbx_description
1 polymer ?
#
loop_
_entity_poly.entity_id
_entity_poly.type
_entity_poly.pdbx_seq_one_letter_code
_entity_poly.pdbx_strand_id
1 'polypeptide(L)'
;MGTSQPVLATSANPPPLPAVRKKRPKGGPFGNSRFPFILILPSLVAIILVTAFPLLYSLYVSFTPYELLKPTSLAFNAGKMFNNYGRLLQDETFWRAFINTLVFLAITVNLEYVLALGLSQLLAKVTRGQGILRTLLMMPMMFAPILVGFQFRWFFNSNLGLVNNALVSLNLITEAQRPAWLVDEPLGMLSIMIAIIWMNLPMMTIILLAGTLSLPSEVYEAADVDGANGWQKFRHITVPLLTPFTYIALTIRSLDVARAYDVVRIMTDGGPAHRTELIWTYVTRLAIEDTKFGLGSAMSWVTVIVSVVFTLYFFRQLVKSRVIQ
;
A
#
# COMPACT_ATOMS: atom_id res chain seq x y z
N MET A 1 -34.76 -22.91 85.36
CA MET A 1 -33.45 -22.71 84.72
C MET A 1 -33.70 -22.20 83.30
N GLY A 2 -33.69 -20.89 83.12
CA GLY A 2 -33.94 -20.26 81.86
C GLY A 2 -32.63 -19.95 81.14
N THR A 3 -32.44 -20.38 79.90
CA THR A 3 -31.35 -20.00 79.02
C THR A 3 -31.84 -18.94 78.04
N SER A 4 -31.44 -17.72 78.28
CA SER A 4 -31.66 -16.59 77.42
C SER A 4 -30.71 -16.67 76.20
N GLN A 5 -31.27 -16.73 74.96
CA GLN A 5 -30.52 -16.59 73.69
C GLN A 5 -30.17 -15.10 73.47
N PRO A 6 -28.96 -14.78 72.93
CA PRO A 6 -28.63 -13.41 72.62
C PRO A 6 -29.27 -13.04 71.28
N VAL A 7 -29.92 -11.88 71.23
CA VAL A 7 -30.50 -11.26 70.03
C VAL A 7 -29.34 -10.77 69.13
N LEU A 8 -29.23 -11.31 67.91
CA LEU A 8 -28.32 -10.84 66.87
C LEU A 8 -28.72 -9.42 66.46
N ALA A 9 -27.86 -8.43 66.71
CA ALA A 9 -27.98 -7.06 66.25
C ALA A 9 -27.91 -7.04 64.70
N THR A 10 -28.97 -6.53 64.08
CA THR A 10 -29.05 -6.20 62.68
C THR A 10 -28.01 -5.14 62.35
N SER A 11 -27.02 -5.47 61.53
CA SER A 11 -26.05 -4.51 61.00
C SER A 11 -26.75 -3.54 60.03
N ALA A 12 -27.00 -2.32 60.50
CA ALA A 12 -27.46 -1.24 59.64
C ALA A 12 -26.36 -0.87 58.64
N ASN A 13 -26.68 -0.98 57.36
CA ASN A 13 -25.79 -0.49 56.32
C ASN A 13 -25.48 1.00 56.52
N PRO A 14 -24.20 1.42 56.44
CA PRO A 14 -23.87 2.83 56.54
C PRO A 14 -24.51 3.60 55.39
N PRO A 15 -24.94 4.87 55.65
CA PRO A 15 -25.58 5.69 54.62
C PRO A 15 -24.60 5.91 53.43
N PRO A 16 -25.10 5.96 52.20
CA PRO A 16 -24.26 6.19 51.03
C PRO A 16 -23.56 7.54 51.15
N LEU A 17 -22.23 7.50 50.93
CA LEU A 17 -21.42 8.72 50.93
C LEU A 17 -21.94 9.70 49.88
N PRO A 18 -22.00 11.02 50.20
CA PRO A 18 -22.46 12.03 49.27
C PRO A 18 -21.58 12.01 48.02
N ALA A 19 -22.22 11.90 46.83
CA ALA A 19 -21.52 11.89 45.54
C ALA A 19 -20.68 13.18 45.44
N VAL A 20 -19.36 13.03 45.53
CA VAL A 20 -18.42 14.12 45.28
C VAL A 20 -18.55 14.51 43.79
N ARG A 21 -19.34 15.50 43.52
CA ARG A 21 -19.49 16.12 42.21
C ARG A 21 -18.16 16.78 41.89
N LYS A 22 -17.26 16.04 41.17
CA LYS A 22 -16.00 16.59 40.64
C LYS A 22 -16.35 17.79 39.76
N LYS A 23 -16.23 19.00 40.31
CA LYS A 23 -16.25 20.23 39.50
C LYS A 23 -15.15 20.08 38.47
N ARG A 24 -15.53 19.97 37.19
CA ARG A 24 -14.58 20.07 36.09
C ARG A 24 -13.85 21.40 36.24
N PRO A 25 -12.51 21.43 36.26
CA PRO A 25 -11.77 22.67 36.39
C PRO A 25 -12.16 23.57 35.19
N LYS A 26 -12.80 24.70 35.47
CA LYS A 26 -13.02 25.78 34.53
C LYS A 26 -11.65 26.47 34.36
N GLY A 27 -11.05 26.35 33.16
CA GLY A 27 -9.91 27.20 32.79
C GLY A 27 -8.53 26.57 32.97
N GLY A 28 -8.23 25.43 32.29
CA GLY A 28 -6.85 25.13 31.93
C GLY A 28 -6.45 25.93 30.67
N PRO A 29 -5.17 26.07 30.33
CA PRO A 29 -4.68 26.78 29.16
C PRO A 29 -5.31 26.27 27.84
N PHE A 30 -6.00 25.14 27.85
CA PHE A 30 -6.76 24.56 26.73
C PHE A 30 -8.26 24.89 26.75
N GLY A 31 -8.72 25.74 27.68
CA GLY A 31 -10.13 26.11 27.82
C GLY A 31 -10.68 27.05 26.74
N ASN A 32 -9.85 27.68 25.96
CA ASN A 32 -10.24 28.43 24.76
C ASN A 32 -10.40 27.49 23.56
N SER A 33 -11.61 27.35 23.06
CA SER A 33 -11.93 26.50 21.88
C SER A 33 -11.10 26.85 20.63
N ARG A 34 -10.47 28.01 20.60
CA ARG A 34 -9.62 28.50 19.50
C ARG A 34 -8.15 28.08 19.60
N PHE A 35 -7.66 27.71 20.79
CA PHE A 35 -6.25 27.38 20.99
C PHE A 35 -5.78 26.17 20.14
N PRO A 36 -6.53 25.04 20.05
CA PRO A 36 -6.15 23.94 19.18
C PRO A 36 -6.08 24.35 17.70
N PHE A 37 -6.99 25.23 17.24
CA PHE A 37 -7.00 25.71 15.85
C PHE A 37 -5.78 26.61 15.55
N ILE A 38 -5.37 27.47 16.49
CA ILE A 38 -4.17 28.32 16.34
C ILE A 38 -2.92 27.44 16.26
N LEU A 39 -2.87 26.36 17.04
CA LEU A 39 -1.72 25.44 17.05
C LEU A 39 -1.59 24.66 15.73
N ILE A 40 -2.72 24.30 15.11
CA ILE A 40 -2.76 23.55 13.83
C ILE A 40 -2.65 24.50 12.64
N LEU A 41 -2.92 25.79 12.78
CA LEU A 41 -2.96 26.76 11.70
C LEU A 41 -1.70 26.78 10.83
N PRO A 42 -0.45 26.80 11.36
CA PRO A 42 0.74 26.80 10.53
C PRO A 42 0.86 25.59 9.62
N SER A 43 0.55 24.39 10.17
CA SER A 43 0.56 23.15 9.37
C SER A 43 -0.57 23.11 8.34
N LEU A 44 -1.75 23.63 8.70
CA LEU A 44 -2.88 23.73 7.77
C LEU A 44 -2.57 24.67 6.60
N VAL A 45 -1.96 25.82 6.88
CA VAL A 45 -1.53 26.77 5.84
C VAL A 45 -0.49 26.12 4.91
N ALA A 46 0.50 25.42 5.49
CA ALA A 46 1.48 24.69 4.68
C ALA A 46 0.83 23.63 3.79
N ILE A 47 -0.11 22.84 4.30
CA ILE A 47 -0.85 21.84 3.52
C ILE A 47 -1.67 22.50 2.39
N ILE A 48 -2.34 23.59 2.68
CA ILE A 48 -3.13 24.32 1.66
C ILE A 48 -2.23 24.85 0.55
N LEU A 49 -1.11 25.49 0.90
CA LEU A 49 -0.23 26.11 -0.08
C LEU A 49 0.57 25.07 -0.89
N VAL A 50 1.09 24.03 -0.24
CA VAL A 50 2.02 23.10 -0.87
C VAL A 50 1.29 21.91 -1.51
N THR A 51 0.14 21.53 -1.00
CA THR A 51 -0.58 20.32 -1.49
C THR A 51 -1.91 20.69 -2.17
N ALA A 52 -2.78 21.43 -1.49
CA ALA A 52 -4.13 21.67 -2.01
C ALA A 52 -4.10 22.60 -3.22
N PHE A 53 -3.31 23.68 -3.18
CA PHE A 53 -3.22 24.63 -4.30
C PHE A 53 -2.68 23.97 -5.59
N PRO A 54 -1.56 23.24 -5.61
CA PRO A 54 -1.10 22.56 -6.83
C PRO A 54 -2.07 21.51 -7.34
N LEU A 55 -2.77 20.78 -6.44
CA LEU A 55 -3.81 19.83 -6.84
C LEU A 55 -4.98 20.52 -7.55
N LEU A 56 -5.51 21.60 -6.98
CA LEU A 56 -6.59 22.38 -7.60
C LEU A 56 -6.14 23.01 -8.92
N TYR A 57 -4.90 23.49 -8.98
CA TYR A 57 -4.32 24.00 -10.21
C TYR A 57 -4.20 22.90 -11.27
N SER A 58 -3.73 21.71 -10.92
CA SER A 58 -3.68 20.56 -11.81
C SER A 58 -5.09 20.17 -12.30
N LEU A 59 -6.12 20.25 -11.43
CA LEU A 59 -7.51 20.04 -11.83
C LEU A 59 -7.96 21.07 -12.85
N TYR A 60 -7.66 22.35 -12.63
CA TYR A 60 -7.95 23.40 -13.61
C TYR A 60 -7.26 23.13 -14.96
N VAL A 61 -5.96 22.80 -14.92
CA VAL A 61 -5.17 22.49 -16.12
C VAL A 61 -5.74 21.28 -16.88
N SER A 62 -6.31 20.29 -16.20
CA SER A 62 -6.91 19.10 -16.82
C SER A 62 -8.07 19.45 -17.77
N PHE A 63 -8.76 20.57 -17.53
CA PHE A 63 -9.85 21.08 -18.37
C PHE A 63 -9.40 22.05 -19.48
N THR A 64 -8.08 22.25 -19.61
CA THR A 64 -7.51 23.15 -20.62
C THR A 64 -6.62 22.36 -21.60
N PRO A 65 -6.51 22.79 -22.86
CA PRO A 65 -5.59 22.16 -23.82
C PRO A 65 -4.13 22.57 -23.58
N TYR A 66 -3.72 22.79 -22.33
CA TYR A 66 -2.44 23.40 -21.99
C TYR A 66 -1.25 22.57 -22.47
N GLU A 67 -0.43 23.18 -23.31
CA GLU A 67 0.87 22.69 -23.75
C GLU A 67 1.94 23.74 -23.33
N LEU A 68 3.05 23.27 -22.75
CA LEU A 68 4.10 24.17 -22.23
C LEU A 68 4.67 25.08 -23.32
N LEU A 69 4.80 24.57 -24.53
CA LEU A 69 5.32 25.32 -25.69
C LEU A 69 4.31 26.33 -26.28
N LYS A 70 3.05 26.27 -25.81
CA LYS A 70 1.97 27.18 -26.24
C LYS A 70 1.25 27.76 -25.01
N PRO A 71 1.83 28.78 -24.33
CA PRO A 71 1.26 29.31 -23.09
C PRO A 71 -0.17 29.83 -23.21
N THR A 72 -0.58 30.32 -24.40
CA THR A 72 -1.95 30.76 -24.68
C THR A 72 -2.98 29.64 -24.62
N SER A 73 -2.54 28.37 -24.68
CA SER A 73 -3.40 27.19 -24.57
C SER A 73 -3.93 26.95 -23.15
N LEU A 74 -3.45 27.68 -22.13
CA LEU A 74 -3.97 27.63 -20.75
C LEU A 74 -5.36 28.26 -20.63
N ALA A 75 -5.83 29.01 -21.64
CA ALA A 75 -7.12 29.67 -21.62
C ALA A 75 -8.27 28.64 -21.50
N PHE A 76 -9.13 28.81 -20.48
CA PHE A 76 -10.30 27.99 -20.26
C PHE A 76 -11.36 28.22 -21.32
N ASN A 77 -11.87 27.13 -21.89
CA ASN A 77 -13.01 27.17 -22.82
C ASN A 77 -14.05 26.12 -22.38
N ALA A 78 -15.19 26.59 -21.88
CA ALA A 78 -16.27 25.73 -21.38
C ALA A 78 -16.76 24.69 -22.40
N GLY A 79 -16.82 25.06 -23.71
CA GLY A 79 -17.24 24.12 -24.76
C GLY A 79 -16.23 22.99 -25.06
N LYS A 80 -14.99 23.08 -24.54
CA LYS A 80 -13.91 22.13 -24.77
C LYS A 80 -13.36 21.54 -23.49
N MET A 81 -13.99 21.77 -22.33
CA MET A 81 -13.46 21.38 -21.02
C MET A 81 -13.21 19.87 -20.87
N PHE A 82 -13.97 19.02 -21.54
CA PHE A 82 -13.81 17.57 -21.49
C PHE A 82 -13.00 16.99 -22.65
N ASN A 83 -12.42 17.82 -23.52
CA ASN A 83 -11.66 17.33 -24.69
C ASN A 83 -10.48 16.43 -24.29
N ASN A 84 -9.73 16.76 -23.22
CA ASN A 84 -8.63 15.92 -22.78
C ASN A 84 -9.10 14.55 -22.33
N TYR A 85 -10.21 14.49 -21.60
CA TYR A 85 -10.80 13.22 -21.17
C TYR A 85 -11.34 12.40 -22.35
N GLY A 86 -11.99 13.06 -23.32
CA GLY A 86 -12.42 12.41 -24.58
C GLY A 86 -11.26 11.84 -25.38
N ARG A 87 -10.14 12.58 -25.47
CA ARG A 87 -8.92 12.12 -26.15
C ARG A 87 -8.29 10.93 -25.45
N LEU A 88 -8.21 10.94 -24.11
CA LEU A 88 -7.69 9.81 -23.33
C LEU A 88 -8.51 8.53 -23.55
N LEU A 89 -9.83 8.65 -23.58
CA LEU A 89 -10.71 7.49 -23.80
C LEU A 89 -10.58 6.88 -25.21
N GLN A 90 -10.08 7.65 -26.18
CA GLN A 90 -9.80 7.22 -27.56
C GLN A 90 -8.34 6.78 -27.76
N ASP A 91 -7.48 6.94 -26.77
CA ASP A 91 -6.07 6.64 -26.84
C ASP A 91 -5.80 5.16 -26.49
N GLU A 92 -5.33 4.39 -27.46
CA GLU A 92 -4.98 2.98 -27.27
C GLU A 92 -3.87 2.79 -26.23
N THR A 93 -2.90 3.73 -26.16
CA THR A 93 -1.80 3.68 -25.19
C THR A 93 -2.31 3.89 -23.77
N PHE A 94 -3.29 4.78 -23.59
CA PHE A 94 -3.98 4.95 -22.31
C PHE A 94 -4.61 3.63 -21.83
N TRP A 95 -5.38 2.96 -22.67
CA TRP A 95 -6.03 1.70 -22.29
C TRP A 95 -5.02 0.59 -22.01
N ARG A 96 -3.95 0.51 -22.80
CA ARG A 96 -2.86 -0.43 -22.56
C ARG A 96 -2.20 -0.17 -21.19
N ALA A 97 -1.81 1.07 -20.90
CA ALA A 97 -1.22 1.45 -19.62
C ALA A 97 -2.18 1.20 -18.44
N PHE A 98 -3.47 1.44 -18.65
CA PHE A 98 -4.50 1.19 -17.64
C PHE A 98 -4.64 -0.30 -17.33
N ILE A 99 -4.79 -1.15 -18.35
CA ILE A 99 -4.89 -2.61 -18.20
C ILE A 99 -3.60 -3.17 -17.60
N ASN A 100 -2.45 -2.75 -18.10
CA ASN A 100 -1.15 -3.14 -17.54
C ASN A 100 -1.07 -2.83 -16.05
N THR A 101 -1.51 -1.64 -15.63
CA THR A 101 -1.50 -1.25 -14.21
C THR A 101 -2.42 -2.13 -13.38
N LEU A 102 -3.61 -2.47 -13.87
CA LEU A 102 -4.54 -3.36 -13.15
C LEU A 102 -3.97 -4.78 -13.03
N VAL A 103 -3.43 -5.33 -14.11
CA VAL A 103 -2.79 -6.67 -14.12
C VAL A 103 -1.57 -6.68 -13.21
N PHE A 104 -0.72 -5.65 -13.34
CA PHE A 104 0.47 -5.47 -12.50
C PHE A 104 0.12 -5.42 -11.03
N LEU A 105 -0.86 -4.61 -10.65
CA LEU A 105 -1.35 -4.50 -9.27
C LEU A 105 -1.91 -5.83 -8.79
N ALA A 106 -2.78 -6.47 -9.57
CA ALA A 106 -3.41 -7.71 -9.17
C ALA A 106 -2.39 -8.84 -8.95
N ILE A 107 -1.41 -9.00 -9.85
CA ILE A 107 -0.41 -10.06 -9.73
C ILE A 107 0.59 -9.72 -8.60
N THR A 108 1.15 -8.51 -8.61
CA THR A 108 2.20 -8.11 -7.67
C THR A 108 1.72 -8.16 -6.23
N VAL A 109 0.56 -7.57 -5.93
CA VAL A 109 0.05 -7.49 -4.55
C VAL A 109 -0.35 -8.87 -4.02
N ASN A 110 -1.00 -9.70 -4.84
CA ASN A 110 -1.41 -11.04 -4.40
C ASN A 110 -0.20 -11.98 -4.22
N LEU A 111 0.77 -11.93 -5.14
CA LEU A 111 1.98 -12.75 -5.02
C LEU A 111 2.81 -12.32 -3.80
N GLU A 112 2.97 -11.00 -3.60
CA GLU A 112 3.63 -10.45 -2.42
C GLU A 112 2.92 -10.87 -1.13
N TYR A 113 1.58 -10.85 -1.11
CA TYR A 113 0.78 -11.28 0.04
C TYR A 113 1.03 -12.75 0.38
N VAL A 114 0.99 -13.64 -0.60
CA VAL A 114 1.23 -15.08 -0.39
C VAL A 114 2.64 -15.33 0.15
N LEU A 115 3.65 -14.69 -0.43
CA LEU A 115 5.03 -14.80 0.02
C LEU A 115 5.21 -14.23 1.43
N ALA A 116 4.65 -13.05 1.71
CA ALA A 116 4.70 -12.40 3.01
C ALA A 116 3.99 -13.19 4.09
N LEU A 117 2.84 -13.80 3.79
CA LEU A 117 2.12 -14.67 4.70
C LEU A 117 2.97 -15.89 5.05
N GLY A 118 3.57 -16.55 4.07
CA GLY A 118 4.49 -17.67 4.30
C GLY A 118 5.70 -17.28 5.17
N LEU A 119 6.36 -16.16 4.83
CA LEU A 119 7.50 -15.65 5.61
C LEU A 119 7.10 -15.24 7.03
N SER A 120 5.95 -14.63 7.23
CA SER A 120 5.47 -14.26 8.57
C SER A 120 5.25 -15.48 9.46
N GLN A 121 4.69 -16.58 8.92
CA GLN A 121 4.49 -17.82 9.66
C GLN A 121 5.85 -18.50 9.99
N LEU A 122 6.81 -18.44 9.08
CA LEU A 122 8.16 -18.96 9.34
C LEU A 122 8.88 -18.17 10.42
N LEU A 123 8.86 -16.82 10.32
CA LEU A 123 9.48 -15.93 11.30
C LEU A 123 8.83 -15.99 12.67
N ALA A 124 7.52 -16.25 12.76
CA ALA A 124 6.81 -16.41 14.03
C ALA A 124 7.32 -17.62 14.83
N LYS A 125 7.80 -18.67 14.15
CA LYS A 125 8.34 -19.89 14.79
C LYS A 125 9.79 -19.72 15.28
N VAL A 126 10.50 -18.68 14.83
CA VAL A 126 11.90 -18.46 15.23
C VAL A 126 11.97 -17.85 16.62
N THR A 127 12.52 -18.58 17.58
CA THR A 127 12.67 -18.15 18.98
C THR A 127 14.00 -17.43 19.25
N ARG A 128 15.09 -17.83 18.57
CA ARG A 128 16.41 -17.25 18.75
C ARG A 128 16.87 -16.55 17.48
N GLY A 129 17.44 -15.34 17.60
CA GLY A 129 17.92 -14.57 16.45
C GLY A 129 16.83 -13.89 15.61
N GLN A 130 15.58 -13.90 16.03
CA GLN A 130 14.46 -13.30 15.29
C GLN A 130 14.70 -11.81 14.97
N GLY A 131 15.34 -11.05 15.86
CA GLY A 131 15.69 -9.65 15.62
C GLY A 131 16.64 -9.47 14.44
N ILE A 132 17.68 -10.31 14.35
CA ILE A 132 18.66 -10.28 13.25
C ILE A 132 17.95 -10.61 11.92
N LEU A 133 17.12 -11.66 11.90
CA LEU A 133 16.38 -12.04 10.70
C LEU A 133 15.42 -10.96 10.23
N ARG A 134 14.73 -10.27 11.16
CA ARG A 134 13.87 -9.11 10.83
C ARG A 134 14.69 -7.97 10.23
N THR A 135 15.84 -7.66 10.81
CA THR A 135 16.72 -6.59 10.29
C THR A 135 17.21 -6.93 8.88
N LEU A 136 17.69 -8.15 8.66
CA LEU A 136 18.11 -8.61 7.32
C LEU A 136 16.95 -8.60 6.31
N LEU A 137 15.75 -9.03 6.72
CA LEU A 137 14.57 -8.98 5.89
C LEU A 137 14.21 -7.54 5.50
N MET A 138 14.41 -6.56 6.38
CA MET A 138 14.07 -5.16 6.11
C MET A 138 15.10 -4.43 5.23
N MET A 139 16.28 -4.98 5.00
CA MET A 139 17.33 -4.34 4.20
C MET A 139 16.89 -3.91 2.79
N PRO A 140 16.17 -4.74 2.01
CA PRO A 140 15.72 -4.35 0.68
C PRO A 140 14.89 -3.07 0.64
N MET A 141 14.05 -2.86 1.64
CA MET A 141 13.18 -1.68 1.74
C MET A 141 13.94 -0.37 2.05
N MET A 142 15.20 -0.47 2.50
CA MET A 142 16.05 0.69 2.78
C MET A 142 16.66 1.32 1.52
N PHE A 143 16.66 0.61 0.39
CA PHE A 143 17.16 1.13 -0.87
C PHE A 143 16.17 2.10 -1.52
N ALA A 144 16.68 3.18 -2.12
CA ALA A 144 15.86 4.05 -2.94
C ALA A 144 15.33 3.28 -4.17
N PRO A 145 14.04 3.44 -4.56
CA PRO A 145 13.45 2.70 -5.68
C PRO A 145 14.23 2.81 -6.99
N ILE A 146 14.82 3.99 -7.27
CA ILE A 146 15.63 4.23 -8.46
C ILE A 146 16.88 3.35 -8.49
N LEU A 147 17.53 3.15 -7.34
CA LEU A 147 18.73 2.28 -7.23
C LEU A 147 18.35 0.81 -7.43
N VAL A 148 17.21 0.38 -6.89
CA VAL A 148 16.67 -0.96 -7.14
C VAL A 148 16.41 -1.14 -8.64
N GLY A 149 15.82 -0.14 -9.31
CA GLY A 149 15.64 -0.16 -10.76
C GLY A 149 16.95 -0.38 -11.53
N PHE A 150 18.01 0.37 -11.20
CA PHE A 150 19.33 0.18 -11.83
C PHE A 150 19.92 -1.21 -11.55
N GLN A 151 19.85 -1.68 -10.30
CA GLN A 151 20.38 -2.98 -9.90
C GLN A 151 19.68 -4.11 -10.66
N PHE A 152 18.35 -4.11 -10.69
CA PHE A 152 17.58 -5.16 -11.39
C PHE A 152 17.68 -5.03 -12.90
N ARG A 153 17.77 -3.82 -13.47
CA ARG A 153 18.08 -3.63 -14.90
C ARG A 153 19.41 -4.30 -15.27
N TRP A 154 20.44 -4.20 -14.40
CA TRP A 154 21.69 -4.90 -14.62
C TRP A 154 21.55 -6.41 -14.43
N PHE A 155 20.85 -6.90 -13.40
CA PHE A 155 20.64 -8.32 -13.16
C PHE A 155 19.94 -9.00 -14.35
N PHE A 156 18.97 -8.34 -14.95
CA PHE A 156 18.20 -8.83 -16.09
C PHE A 156 18.76 -8.42 -17.47
N ASN A 157 19.98 -7.89 -17.53
CA ASN A 157 20.63 -7.59 -18.79
C ASN A 157 20.84 -8.88 -19.60
N SER A 158 20.48 -8.87 -20.90
CA SER A 158 20.50 -10.08 -21.74
C SER A 158 21.89 -10.68 -21.89
N ASN A 159 22.93 -9.85 -22.01
CA ASN A 159 24.29 -10.31 -22.33
C ASN A 159 25.15 -10.50 -21.08
N LEU A 160 25.17 -9.50 -20.18
CA LEU A 160 26.09 -9.46 -19.03
C LEU A 160 25.37 -9.68 -17.70
N GLY A 161 24.04 -9.83 -17.71
CA GLY A 161 23.25 -9.89 -16.50
C GLY A 161 23.47 -11.15 -15.66
N LEU A 162 23.37 -10.98 -14.36
CA LEU A 162 23.56 -12.05 -13.38
C LEU A 162 22.62 -13.23 -13.64
N VAL A 163 21.34 -12.97 -14.00
CA VAL A 163 20.32 -14.01 -14.16
C VAL A 163 20.68 -14.94 -15.30
N ASN A 164 20.99 -14.42 -16.49
CA ASN A 164 21.36 -15.24 -17.64
C ASN A 164 22.68 -15.99 -17.39
N ASN A 165 23.67 -15.33 -16.79
CA ASN A 165 24.94 -15.99 -16.47
C ASN A 165 24.76 -17.14 -15.46
N ALA A 166 23.89 -16.96 -14.47
CA ALA A 166 23.57 -18.04 -13.54
C ALA A 166 22.83 -19.20 -14.22
N LEU A 167 21.87 -18.92 -15.09
CA LEU A 167 21.14 -19.97 -15.83
C LEU A 167 22.06 -20.77 -16.76
N VAL A 168 22.99 -20.11 -17.44
CA VAL A 168 23.99 -20.77 -18.28
C VAL A 168 24.98 -21.60 -17.46
N SER A 169 25.50 -21.06 -16.34
CA SER A 169 26.46 -21.79 -15.49
C SER A 169 25.83 -22.99 -14.79
N LEU A 170 24.51 -22.97 -14.55
CA LEU A 170 23.74 -24.11 -14.06
C LEU A 170 23.30 -25.07 -15.14
N ASN A 171 23.71 -24.86 -16.40
CA ASN A 171 23.31 -25.63 -17.58
C ASN A 171 21.79 -25.74 -17.81
N LEU A 172 21.03 -24.73 -17.34
CA LEU A 172 19.58 -24.67 -17.54
C LEU A 172 19.22 -24.09 -18.92
N ILE A 173 20.07 -23.24 -19.49
CA ILE A 173 19.96 -22.69 -20.83
C ILE A 173 21.34 -22.66 -21.50
N THR A 174 21.36 -22.57 -22.84
CA THR A 174 22.58 -22.32 -23.62
C THR A 174 22.79 -20.81 -23.86
N GLU A 175 23.99 -20.42 -24.28
CA GLU A 175 24.28 -19.02 -24.65
C GLU A 175 23.33 -18.48 -25.74
N ALA A 176 22.92 -19.32 -26.68
CA ALA A 176 22.00 -18.95 -27.74
C ALA A 176 20.53 -18.79 -27.28
N GLN A 177 20.20 -19.29 -26.10
CA GLN A 177 18.84 -19.27 -25.54
C GLN A 177 18.65 -18.19 -24.47
N ARG A 178 19.59 -17.25 -24.33
CA ARG A 178 19.50 -16.17 -23.34
C ARG A 178 18.25 -15.33 -23.56
N PRO A 179 17.28 -15.29 -22.62
CA PRO A 179 16.10 -14.45 -22.74
C PRO A 179 16.45 -12.97 -22.69
N ALA A 180 15.71 -12.16 -23.44
CA ALA A 180 15.79 -10.71 -23.34
C ALA A 180 14.78 -10.21 -22.28
N TRP A 181 15.07 -10.47 -21.01
CA TRP A 181 14.19 -10.23 -19.85
C TRP A 181 13.46 -8.90 -19.85
N LEU A 182 14.09 -7.82 -20.34
CA LEU A 182 13.52 -6.47 -20.30
C LEU A 182 12.77 -6.11 -21.61
N VAL A 183 12.82 -6.98 -22.62
CA VAL A 183 12.29 -6.71 -23.97
C VAL A 183 11.18 -7.68 -24.33
N ASP A 184 11.36 -8.98 -24.01
CA ASP A 184 10.43 -10.02 -24.38
C ASP A 184 9.14 -9.98 -23.55
N GLU A 185 8.02 -10.25 -24.17
CA GLU A 185 6.74 -10.40 -23.50
C GLU A 185 6.53 -11.87 -23.05
N PRO A 186 6.09 -12.12 -21.81
CA PRO A 186 5.73 -11.17 -20.73
C PRO A 186 6.88 -10.83 -19.77
N LEU A 187 8.13 -11.18 -20.12
CA LEU A 187 9.29 -11.15 -19.22
C LEU A 187 9.60 -9.75 -18.70
N GLY A 188 9.40 -8.69 -19.51
CA GLY A 188 9.63 -7.31 -19.09
C GLY A 188 8.79 -6.93 -17.87
N MET A 189 7.50 -7.23 -17.92
CA MET A 189 6.59 -6.96 -16.81
C MET A 189 6.91 -7.83 -15.59
N LEU A 190 7.23 -9.12 -15.79
CA LEU A 190 7.62 -10.04 -14.71
C LEU A 190 8.91 -9.59 -14.02
N SER A 191 9.91 -9.11 -14.77
CA SER A 191 11.17 -8.60 -14.21
C SER A 191 10.93 -7.40 -13.29
N ILE A 192 10.04 -6.48 -13.69
CA ILE A 192 9.64 -5.33 -12.88
C ILE A 192 8.91 -5.80 -11.61
N MET A 193 7.97 -6.75 -11.74
CA MET A 193 7.24 -7.32 -10.59
C MET A 193 8.21 -7.94 -9.57
N ILE A 194 9.19 -8.71 -10.03
CA ILE A 194 10.22 -9.32 -9.15
C ILE A 194 10.98 -8.25 -8.38
N ALA A 195 11.42 -7.18 -9.04
CA ALA A 195 12.15 -6.09 -8.41
C ALA A 195 11.31 -5.39 -7.34
N ILE A 196 10.04 -5.09 -7.64
CA ILE A 196 9.12 -4.39 -6.72
C ILE A 196 8.73 -5.30 -5.56
N ILE A 197 8.46 -6.58 -5.80
CA ILE A 197 8.17 -7.56 -4.73
C ILE A 197 9.39 -7.68 -3.82
N TRP A 198 10.59 -7.89 -4.36
CA TRP A 198 11.80 -8.00 -3.56
C TRP A 198 12.01 -6.79 -2.63
N MET A 199 11.80 -5.59 -3.14
CA MET A 199 11.97 -4.36 -2.38
C MET A 199 10.94 -4.22 -1.25
N ASN A 200 9.70 -4.63 -1.47
CA ASN A 200 8.57 -4.28 -0.57
C ASN A 200 8.01 -5.46 0.23
N LEU A 201 8.37 -6.69 -0.11
CA LEU A 201 8.00 -7.91 0.62
C LEU A 201 8.22 -7.80 2.14
N PRO A 202 9.32 -7.14 2.62
CA PRO A 202 9.55 -6.94 4.04
C PRO A 202 8.42 -6.23 4.77
N MET A 203 7.89 -5.15 4.20
CA MET A 203 6.83 -4.35 4.83
C MET A 203 5.57 -5.19 5.06
N MET A 204 5.11 -5.89 4.04
CA MET A 204 3.94 -6.76 4.14
C MET A 204 4.17 -7.90 5.13
N THR A 205 5.38 -8.48 5.12
CA THR A 205 5.77 -9.54 6.06
C THR A 205 5.72 -9.08 7.51
N ILE A 206 6.23 -7.88 7.82
CA ILE A 206 6.22 -7.33 9.19
C ILE A 206 4.79 -7.05 9.67
N ILE A 207 3.92 -6.52 8.83
CA ILE A 207 2.51 -6.29 9.18
C ILE A 207 1.81 -7.61 9.53
N LEU A 208 1.98 -8.63 8.69
CA LEU A 208 1.40 -9.95 8.92
C LEU A 208 2.04 -10.68 10.12
N LEU A 209 3.34 -10.50 10.33
CA LEU A 209 4.03 -11.06 11.49
C LEU A 209 3.52 -10.43 12.80
N ALA A 210 3.33 -9.12 12.85
CA ALA A 210 2.76 -8.46 14.00
C ALA A 210 1.35 -9.00 14.31
N GLY A 211 0.54 -9.20 13.26
CA GLY A 211 -0.75 -9.87 13.37
C GLY A 211 -0.62 -11.28 13.93
N THR A 212 0.26 -12.11 13.36
CA THR A 212 0.46 -13.50 13.79
C THR A 212 0.88 -13.60 15.26
N LEU A 213 1.77 -12.70 15.71
CA LEU A 213 2.22 -12.68 17.11
C LEU A 213 1.19 -12.11 18.10
N SER A 214 0.13 -11.48 17.62
CA SER A 214 -0.98 -10.98 18.45
C SER A 214 -2.13 -11.97 18.62
N LEU A 215 -2.09 -13.12 17.94
CA LEU A 215 -3.16 -14.12 18.05
C LEU A 215 -3.12 -14.82 19.41
N PRO A 216 -4.29 -15.06 20.05
CA PRO A 216 -4.35 -15.71 21.35
C PRO A 216 -3.92 -17.16 21.26
N SER A 217 -3.05 -17.63 22.18
CA SER A 217 -2.56 -19.01 22.21
C SER A 217 -3.65 -20.01 22.57
N GLU A 218 -4.63 -19.60 23.39
CA GLU A 218 -5.72 -20.46 23.87
C GLU A 218 -6.51 -21.09 22.71
N VAL A 219 -6.70 -20.38 21.59
CA VAL A 219 -7.41 -20.92 20.41
C VAL A 219 -6.62 -22.04 19.76
N TYR A 220 -5.28 -21.93 19.74
CA TYR A 220 -4.40 -22.97 19.19
C TYR A 220 -4.30 -24.18 20.11
N GLU A 221 -4.26 -23.96 21.43
CA GLU A 221 -4.25 -25.03 22.41
C GLU A 221 -5.56 -25.82 22.39
N ALA A 222 -6.71 -25.16 22.30
CA ALA A 222 -8.00 -25.82 22.12
C ALA A 222 -8.03 -26.67 20.83
N ALA A 223 -7.54 -26.14 19.72
CA ALA A 223 -7.46 -26.85 18.45
C ALA A 223 -6.50 -28.07 18.51
N ASP A 224 -5.46 -28.02 19.35
CA ASP A 224 -4.56 -29.14 19.59
C ASP A 224 -5.28 -30.28 20.36
N VAL A 225 -6.12 -29.91 21.34
CA VAL A 225 -6.96 -30.89 22.06
C VAL A 225 -7.99 -31.56 21.13
N ASP A 226 -8.55 -30.79 20.18
CA ASP A 226 -9.49 -31.28 19.16
C ASP A 226 -8.78 -32.09 18.06
N GLY A 227 -7.45 -32.25 18.09
CA GLY A 227 -6.67 -33.00 17.13
C GLY A 227 -6.46 -32.33 15.78
N ALA A 228 -6.62 -31.01 15.69
CA ALA A 228 -6.42 -30.28 14.45
C ALA A 228 -4.94 -30.26 14.03
N ASN A 229 -4.68 -30.66 12.79
CA ASN A 229 -3.33 -30.60 12.22
C ASN A 229 -2.91 -29.17 11.85
N GLY A 230 -1.62 -28.96 11.54
CA GLY A 230 -1.06 -27.63 11.25
C GLY A 230 -1.73 -26.89 10.07
N TRP A 231 -2.16 -27.63 9.04
CA TRP A 231 -2.88 -27.03 7.90
C TRP A 231 -4.31 -26.61 8.27
N GLN A 232 -4.98 -27.40 9.08
CA GLN A 232 -6.32 -27.06 9.60
C GLN A 232 -6.26 -25.81 10.47
N LYS A 233 -5.30 -25.73 11.40
CA LYS A 233 -5.06 -24.53 12.22
C LYS A 233 -4.73 -23.30 11.36
N PHE A 234 -3.87 -23.46 10.36
CA PHE A 234 -3.54 -22.36 9.44
C PHE A 234 -4.78 -21.84 8.71
N ARG A 235 -5.55 -22.74 8.08
CA ARG A 235 -6.68 -22.37 7.23
C ARG A 235 -7.90 -21.86 8.01
N HIS A 236 -8.21 -22.46 9.17
CA HIS A 236 -9.46 -22.20 9.89
C HIS A 236 -9.28 -21.27 11.10
N ILE A 237 -8.04 -21.05 11.57
CA ILE A 237 -7.74 -20.18 12.71
C ILE A 237 -6.85 -19.01 12.26
N THR A 238 -5.65 -19.31 11.78
CA THR A 238 -4.66 -18.25 11.48
C THR A 238 -5.15 -17.31 10.40
N VAL A 239 -5.54 -17.79 9.22
CA VAL A 239 -5.96 -16.95 8.09
C VAL A 239 -7.19 -16.11 8.44
N PRO A 240 -8.27 -16.66 9.04
CA PRO A 240 -9.43 -15.86 9.44
C PRO A 240 -9.10 -14.78 10.48
N LEU A 241 -8.33 -15.11 11.49
CA LEU A 241 -7.95 -14.16 12.55
C LEU A 241 -6.96 -13.09 12.06
N LEU A 242 -6.17 -13.38 11.02
CA LEU A 242 -5.30 -12.41 10.35
C LEU A 242 -6.03 -11.45 9.39
N THR A 243 -7.31 -11.65 9.14
CA THR A 243 -8.09 -10.87 8.18
C THR A 243 -7.95 -9.35 8.36
N PRO A 244 -8.01 -8.75 9.57
CA PRO A 244 -7.82 -7.32 9.75
C PRO A 244 -6.43 -6.84 9.31
N PHE A 245 -5.37 -7.58 9.65
CA PHE A 245 -3.99 -7.28 9.27
C PHE A 245 -3.77 -7.45 7.77
N THR A 246 -4.41 -8.46 7.18
CA THR A 246 -4.43 -8.69 5.73
C THR A 246 -5.01 -7.48 4.98
N TYR A 247 -6.17 -6.97 5.41
CA TYR A 247 -6.75 -5.79 4.75
C TYR A 247 -5.92 -4.53 4.93
N ILE A 248 -5.28 -4.33 6.08
CA ILE A 248 -4.33 -3.23 6.29
C ILE A 248 -3.16 -3.36 5.30
N ALA A 249 -2.52 -4.52 5.25
CA ALA A 249 -1.39 -4.77 4.38
C ALA A 249 -1.75 -4.59 2.89
N LEU A 250 -2.85 -5.20 2.44
CA LEU A 250 -3.34 -5.09 1.07
C LEU A 250 -3.70 -3.65 0.70
N THR A 251 -4.34 -2.89 1.61
CA THR A 251 -4.69 -1.48 1.35
C THR A 251 -3.44 -0.64 1.11
N ILE A 252 -2.47 -0.72 2.01
CA ILE A 252 -1.22 0.06 1.90
C ILE A 252 -0.49 -0.33 0.60
N ARG A 253 -0.31 -1.64 0.36
CA ARG A 253 0.43 -2.11 -0.82
C ARG A 253 -0.26 -1.82 -2.14
N SER A 254 -1.59 -1.92 -2.20
CA SER A 254 -2.32 -1.57 -3.43
C SER A 254 -2.13 -0.11 -3.82
N LEU A 255 -2.10 0.81 -2.85
CA LEU A 255 -1.82 2.23 -3.09
C LEU A 255 -0.39 2.47 -3.58
N ASP A 256 0.59 1.77 -3.00
CA ASP A 256 1.99 1.93 -3.40
C ASP A 256 2.24 1.36 -4.79
N VAL A 257 1.76 0.14 -5.08
CA VAL A 257 1.91 -0.52 -6.39
C VAL A 257 1.18 0.25 -7.49
N ALA A 258 -0.01 0.82 -7.19
CA ALA A 258 -0.73 1.66 -8.14
C ALA A 258 0.04 2.93 -8.56
N ARG A 259 1.02 3.36 -7.75
CA ARG A 259 1.89 4.51 -8.02
C ARG A 259 3.30 4.13 -8.46
N ALA A 260 3.52 2.86 -8.84
CA ALA A 260 4.82 2.40 -9.30
C ALA A 260 5.29 3.21 -10.52
N TYR A 261 6.44 3.87 -10.39
CA TYR A 261 7.04 4.71 -11.41
C TYR A 261 8.55 4.46 -11.55
N ASP A 262 9.32 4.74 -10.48
CA ASP A 262 10.78 4.80 -10.54
C ASP A 262 11.42 3.52 -11.08
N VAL A 263 11.02 2.37 -10.56
CA VAL A 263 11.57 1.06 -10.96
C VAL A 263 11.20 0.77 -12.42
N VAL A 264 9.95 1.03 -12.83
CA VAL A 264 9.48 0.82 -14.21
C VAL A 264 10.25 1.72 -15.17
N ARG A 265 10.38 3.00 -14.82
CA ARG A 265 11.07 4.01 -15.62
C ARG A 265 12.53 3.62 -15.87
N ILE A 266 13.22 3.15 -14.85
CA ILE A 266 14.64 2.80 -14.95
C ILE A 266 14.85 1.45 -15.65
N MET A 267 14.01 0.45 -15.37
CA MET A 267 14.21 -0.90 -15.94
C MET A 267 13.89 -0.96 -17.43
N THR A 268 12.73 -0.44 -17.84
CA THR A 268 12.20 -0.63 -19.20
C THR A 268 11.73 0.65 -19.87
N ASP A 269 11.54 1.73 -19.10
CA ASP A 269 10.97 2.99 -19.60
C ASP A 269 9.59 2.82 -20.26
N GLY A 270 8.79 1.87 -19.77
CA GLY A 270 7.49 1.53 -20.35
C GLY A 270 7.58 0.73 -21.67
N GLY A 271 8.79 0.52 -22.21
CA GLY A 271 9.01 -0.11 -23.51
C GLY A 271 9.24 -1.63 -23.48
N PRO A 272 9.51 -2.23 -24.65
CA PRO A 272 9.33 -1.65 -25.99
C PRO A 272 7.85 -1.50 -26.35
N ALA A 273 7.53 -0.55 -27.25
CA ALA A 273 6.19 -0.33 -27.79
C ALA A 273 5.07 -0.28 -26.71
N HIS A 274 5.31 0.40 -25.60
CA HIS A 274 4.40 0.55 -24.43
C HIS A 274 3.97 -0.77 -23.76
N ARG A 275 4.74 -1.87 -23.94
CA ARG A 275 4.39 -3.19 -23.38
C ARG A 275 4.44 -3.24 -21.86
N THR A 276 5.34 -2.48 -21.26
CA THR A 276 5.47 -2.34 -19.79
C THR A 276 5.02 -0.97 -19.28
N GLU A 277 4.35 -0.17 -20.13
CA GLU A 277 3.82 1.13 -19.75
C GLU A 277 2.78 0.98 -18.65
N LEU A 278 2.97 1.71 -17.55
CA LEU A 278 1.97 1.86 -16.48
C LEU A 278 1.39 3.27 -16.53
N ILE A 279 0.28 3.49 -15.83
CA ILE A 279 -0.39 4.79 -15.82
C ILE A 279 0.58 5.92 -15.48
N TRP A 280 1.39 5.77 -14.41
CA TRP A 280 2.29 6.85 -13.97
C TRP A 280 3.47 7.10 -14.90
N THR A 281 3.97 6.10 -15.59
CA THR A 281 5.00 6.30 -16.63
C THR A 281 4.41 7.04 -17.81
N TYR A 282 3.19 6.72 -18.20
CA TYR A 282 2.49 7.41 -19.29
C TYR A 282 2.09 8.84 -18.93
N VAL A 283 1.61 9.10 -17.70
CA VAL A 283 1.38 10.48 -17.19
C VAL A 283 2.64 11.32 -17.34
N THR A 284 3.77 10.79 -16.91
CA THR A 284 5.05 11.51 -16.98
C THR A 284 5.49 11.76 -18.41
N ARG A 285 5.30 10.79 -19.30
CA ARG A 285 5.58 10.93 -20.72
C ARG A 285 4.75 12.05 -21.34
N LEU A 286 3.43 12.03 -21.15
CA LEU A 286 2.53 13.07 -21.66
C LEU A 286 2.83 14.46 -21.11
N ALA A 287 3.05 14.55 -19.78
CA ALA A 287 3.23 15.85 -19.15
C ALA A 287 4.63 16.41 -19.38
N ILE A 288 5.69 15.62 -19.22
CA ILE A 288 7.08 16.12 -19.18
C ILE A 288 7.76 15.97 -20.54
N GLU A 289 7.66 14.79 -21.18
CA GLU A 289 8.35 14.55 -22.45
C GLU A 289 7.61 15.21 -23.63
N ASP A 290 6.29 14.98 -23.72
CA ASP A 290 5.44 15.55 -24.77
C ASP A 290 5.01 16.99 -24.45
N THR A 291 5.29 17.50 -23.26
CA THR A 291 4.89 18.85 -22.79
C THR A 291 3.38 19.14 -22.83
N LYS A 292 2.54 18.10 -22.90
CA LYS A 292 1.07 18.16 -22.95
C LYS A 292 0.48 18.16 -21.53
N PHE A 293 0.70 19.23 -20.77
CA PHE A 293 0.30 19.31 -19.37
C PHE A 293 -1.20 19.11 -19.14
N GLY A 294 -2.05 19.64 -20.04
CA GLY A 294 -3.51 19.45 -19.97
C GLY A 294 -3.91 17.97 -19.99
N LEU A 295 -3.35 17.22 -20.94
CA LEU A 295 -3.64 15.79 -21.11
C LEU A 295 -3.05 14.96 -19.96
N GLY A 296 -1.79 15.24 -19.56
CA GLY A 296 -1.13 14.58 -18.43
C GLY A 296 -1.87 14.83 -17.11
N SER A 297 -2.35 16.06 -16.88
CA SER A 297 -3.18 16.38 -15.71
C SER A 297 -4.53 15.65 -15.73
N ALA A 298 -5.21 15.58 -16.88
CA ALA A 298 -6.45 14.83 -17.01
C ALA A 298 -6.24 13.33 -16.69
N MET A 299 -5.17 12.73 -17.21
CA MET A 299 -4.83 11.34 -16.92
C MET A 299 -4.49 11.14 -15.44
N SER A 300 -3.75 12.05 -14.81
CA SER A 300 -3.48 12.01 -13.36
C SER A 300 -4.76 11.99 -12.54
N TRP A 301 -5.77 12.82 -12.90
CA TRP A 301 -7.04 12.86 -12.20
C TRP A 301 -7.87 11.58 -12.40
N VAL A 302 -7.87 10.98 -13.60
CA VAL A 302 -8.47 9.65 -13.82
C VAL A 302 -7.82 8.62 -12.88
N THR A 303 -6.49 8.64 -12.76
CA THR A 303 -5.74 7.74 -11.88
C THR A 303 -6.10 7.96 -10.41
N VAL A 304 -6.20 9.22 -9.96
CA VAL A 304 -6.62 9.56 -8.59
C VAL A 304 -8.02 9.02 -8.30
N ILE A 305 -8.98 9.21 -9.21
CA ILE A 305 -10.35 8.69 -9.05
C ILE A 305 -10.34 7.17 -8.90
N VAL A 306 -9.64 6.47 -9.77
CA VAL A 306 -9.52 5.00 -9.70
C VAL A 306 -8.89 4.57 -8.38
N SER A 307 -7.79 5.21 -7.96
CA SER A 307 -7.11 4.91 -6.69
C SER A 307 -8.03 5.14 -5.48
N VAL A 308 -8.83 6.21 -5.49
CA VAL A 308 -9.81 6.49 -4.43
C VAL A 308 -10.89 5.41 -4.37
N VAL A 309 -11.40 4.95 -5.51
CA VAL A 309 -12.40 3.87 -5.56
C VAL A 309 -11.82 2.57 -4.96
N PHE A 310 -10.60 2.19 -5.33
CA PHE A 310 -9.91 1.03 -4.74
C PHE A 310 -9.72 1.17 -3.23
N THR A 311 -9.22 2.33 -2.79
CA THR A 311 -9.00 2.61 -1.36
C THR A 311 -10.29 2.50 -0.56
N LEU A 312 -11.38 3.08 -1.06
CA LEU A 312 -12.69 3.01 -0.40
C LEU A 312 -13.22 1.57 -0.33
N TYR A 313 -12.99 0.78 -1.37
CA TYR A 313 -13.37 -0.63 -1.36
C TYR A 313 -12.64 -1.40 -0.25
N PHE A 314 -11.31 -1.35 -0.19
CA PHE A 314 -10.52 -2.04 0.84
C PHE A 314 -10.81 -1.49 2.24
N PHE A 315 -10.95 -0.18 2.39
CA PHE A 315 -11.31 0.44 3.67
C PHE A 315 -12.67 -0.06 4.20
N ARG A 316 -13.67 -0.17 3.32
CA ARG A 316 -14.97 -0.76 3.69
C ARG A 316 -14.84 -2.21 4.15
N GLN A 317 -14.00 -3.01 3.50
CA GLN A 317 -13.75 -4.39 3.92
C GLN A 317 -13.05 -4.44 5.29
N LEU A 318 -12.08 -3.55 5.53
CA LEU A 318 -11.41 -3.43 6.81
C LEU A 318 -12.38 -3.08 7.95
N VAL A 319 -13.27 -2.10 7.73
CA VAL A 319 -14.28 -1.71 8.74
C VAL A 319 -15.22 -2.88 9.02
N LYS A 320 -15.68 -3.60 7.99
CA LYS A 320 -16.53 -4.78 8.19
C LYS A 320 -15.83 -5.88 9.00
N SER A 321 -14.55 -6.14 8.75
CA SER A 321 -13.79 -7.17 9.48
C SER A 321 -13.60 -6.83 10.97
N ARG A 322 -13.59 -5.55 11.33
CA ARG A 322 -13.51 -5.10 12.74
C ARG A 322 -14.85 -5.12 13.48
N VAL A 323 -15.96 -5.06 12.76
CA VAL A 323 -17.31 -5.07 13.36
C VAL A 323 -17.76 -6.49 13.72
N ILE A 324 -17.11 -7.51 13.18
CA ILE A 324 -17.44 -8.93 13.44
C ILE A 324 -16.65 -9.47 14.66
N GLN A 325 -15.70 -8.72 15.19
CA GLN A 325 -14.99 -9.00 16.45
C GLN A 325 -15.56 -8.14 17.60
#